data_bac4ff6d527f52ef6e97c9c74c7b3ccf
#
_entry.id   bac4ff6d527f52ef6e97c9c74c7b3ccf
#
_cell.length_a   1.000
_cell.length_b   1.000
_cell.length_c   1.000
_cell.angle_alpha   90.00
_cell.angle_beta   90.00
_cell.angle_gamma   90.00
#
_symmetry.space_group_name_H-M   'P 1'
#
loop_
_entity.id
_entity.type
_entity.pdbx_description
1 polymer ?
#
loop_
_entity_poly.entity_id
_entity_poly.type
_entity_poly.pdbx_seq_one_letter_code
_entity_poly.pdbx_strand_id
1 'polypeptide(L)'
;MNKTIFDNMIRTEPGEDRLLFINDDVTLCGQIIAAGRKAVFIGRDQMTEQYFTLESFRKYMEEKANTGTCMCDYTYVLACYRKGVNEEIRELLRRVGGITYQEDGWKLFRGKEYLSLPENLEELKECLQRYAQRLTGPGSEVQFKRQFHQLDKYGNPRRVIDKAVVDYLMQEMDMFAMNGVLYLYECGVFREDRDGTRIKNRIQELLYTEFIKSTALNQIFNLLLIQEDIQREFTDLNRYPVTWINFKNGMYDVVEHKLRPHRKEYFSINQIPHEIYPDLDLENEWRFTDRFLTEISAGPDDRRMLLQYLGYCMTRDTRQQKFMIIKGTGGTGKSRIINLFETIIGGDNCSNIPLQDLNKRFYATNLYCQLLNSCADIPSSAMDSIDVIKKATGEDALMYEKKGRDPVTFRSYAKLLFSANKIPLNLDEKSDAYYRRLLIFEMNKKPQKKDYGLDEKLAAEVGCTILAAVNALGEMYTSENGELKASRNSERLVNELYKEADGGKAFLEDCLQKTPGGRIKRSDLFEEYRRYCEENERVIYKKNIFFSNLREKGFEEVKVKGIMYFVGIELKSDFIQVDENEQQTLPFSQT
;
A
#
# COMPACT_ATOMS: atom_id res chain seq x y z
N MET A 1 -14.20 26.93 12.64
CA MET A 1 -13.40 27.96 11.95
C MET A 1 -13.13 29.10 12.92
N ASN A 2 -11.87 29.46 13.16
CA ASN A 2 -11.55 30.44 14.19
C ASN A 2 -11.94 31.85 13.70
N LYS A 3 -12.89 32.51 14.39
CA LYS A 3 -13.35 33.88 14.10
C LYS A 3 -12.17 34.85 13.94
N THR A 4 -11.08 34.63 14.67
CA THR A 4 -9.84 35.41 14.65
C THR A 4 -9.11 35.37 13.29
N ILE A 5 -9.15 34.25 12.56
CA ILE A 5 -8.52 34.14 11.25
C ILE A 5 -9.29 35.00 10.25
N PHE A 6 -10.61 34.96 10.30
CA PHE A 6 -11.48 35.76 9.45
C PHE A 6 -11.34 37.25 9.71
N ASP A 7 -11.25 37.65 10.99
CA ASP A 7 -11.12 39.06 11.38
C ASP A 7 -9.75 39.65 11.01
N ASN A 8 -8.70 38.84 11.00
CA ASN A 8 -7.36 39.25 10.56
C ASN A 8 -7.26 39.41 9.02
N MET A 9 -8.09 38.69 8.28
CA MET A 9 -8.12 38.75 6.81
C MET A 9 -8.80 39.99 6.26
N ILE A 10 -9.61 40.69 7.07
CA ILE A 10 -10.40 41.87 6.67
C ILE A 10 -9.60 43.18 6.73
N ARG A 11 -8.33 43.14 7.16
CA ARG A 11 -7.44 44.32 7.22
C ARG A 11 -6.96 44.71 5.82
N THR A 12 -7.86 45.13 4.95
CA THR A 12 -7.54 45.66 3.64
C THR A 12 -8.18 47.02 3.49
N GLU A 13 -7.55 47.86 2.68
CA GLU A 13 -7.96 49.26 2.50
C GLU A 13 -9.43 49.41 2.16
N PRO A 14 -10.14 50.40 2.76
CA PRO A 14 -11.56 50.62 2.49
C PRO A 14 -11.76 51.01 1.03
N GLY A 15 -12.66 50.33 0.34
CA GLY A 15 -13.13 50.72 -1.00
C GLY A 15 -12.81 49.77 -2.15
N GLU A 16 -12.00 48.74 -1.96
CA GLU A 16 -11.78 47.75 -3.02
C GLU A 16 -12.64 46.49 -2.82
N ASP A 17 -13.38 46.13 -3.85
CA ASP A 17 -14.12 44.85 -3.86
C ASP A 17 -13.17 43.67 -4.03
N ARG A 18 -13.24 42.73 -3.14
CA ARG A 18 -12.35 41.54 -3.12
C ARG A 18 -13.14 40.28 -2.85
N LEU A 19 -12.74 39.21 -3.52
CA LEU A 19 -13.25 37.87 -3.27
C LEU A 19 -12.18 37.05 -2.51
N LEU A 20 -12.57 36.45 -1.40
CA LEU A 20 -11.71 35.65 -0.55
C LEU A 20 -12.08 34.18 -0.73
N PHE A 21 -11.08 33.37 -1.04
CA PHE A 21 -11.19 31.92 -1.02
C PHE A 21 -10.49 31.37 0.21
N ILE A 22 -11.20 30.59 1.02
CA ILE A 22 -10.68 29.94 2.19
C ILE A 22 -10.80 28.43 1.99
N ASN A 23 -9.69 27.72 2.14
CA ASN A 23 -9.68 26.27 2.14
C ASN A 23 -10.10 25.74 3.51
N ASP A 24 -11.12 24.86 3.57
CA ASP A 24 -11.61 24.28 4.82
C ASP A 24 -10.61 23.34 5.48
N ASP A 25 -9.76 22.67 4.70
CA ASP A 25 -8.60 21.91 5.23
C ASP A 25 -7.45 22.82 5.65
N VAL A 26 -7.69 24.07 5.44
CA VAL A 26 -6.90 25.14 6.03
C VAL A 26 -5.45 25.15 5.61
N THR A 27 -5.07 24.50 4.53
CA THR A 27 -3.70 24.64 4.06
C THR A 27 -3.52 25.91 3.23
N LEU A 28 -4.56 26.35 2.56
CA LEU A 28 -4.52 27.52 1.70
C LEU A 28 -5.78 28.35 1.82
N CYS A 29 -5.62 29.62 2.12
CA CYS A 29 -6.67 30.64 1.99
C CYS A 29 -6.25 31.56 0.85
N GLY A 30 -7.13 31.82 -0.07
CA GLY A 30 -6.85 32.71 -1.19
C GLY A 30 -7.90 33.78 -1.32
N GLN A 31 -7.49 34.98 -1.56
CA GLN A 31 -8.33 36.11 -1.87
C GLN A 31 -8.16 36.44 -3.36
N ILE A 32 -9.24 36.44 -4.11
CA ILE A 32 -9.25 36.76 -5.54
C ILE A 32 -9.93 38.08 -5.75
N ILE A 33 -9.44 38.83 -6.70
CA ILE A 33 -10.07 39.99 -7.23
C ILE A 33 -10.64 39.63 -8.61
N ALA A 34 -11.95 39.54 -8.72
CA ALA A 34 -12.61 39.41 -10.01
C ALA A 34 -12.46 40.73 -10.82
N ALA A 35 -12.35 40.61 -12.14
CA ALA A 35 -12.29 41.77 -13.03
C ALA A 35 -11.19 42.80 -12.70
N GLY A 36 -9.92 42.36 -12.56
CA GLY A 36 -8.76 43.23 -12.30
C GLY A 36 -8.57 43.67 -10.86
N ARG A 37 -9.36 43.14 -9.94
CA ARG A 37 -9.21 43.37 -8.50
C ARG A 37 -8.06 42.53 -7.92
N LYS A 38 -7.58 42.89 -6.73
CA LYS A 38 -6.50 42.17 -6.03
C LYS A 38 -7.03 40.95 -5.31
N ALA A 39 -6.23 39.90 -5.22
CA ALA A 39 -6.49 38.74 -4.40
C ALA A 39 -5.46 38.63 -3.29
N VAL A 40 -5.89 38.21 -2.11
CA VAL A 40 -5.00 37.89 -0.99
C VAL A 40 -4.98 36.38 -0.80
N PHE A 41 -3.80 35.85 -0.68
CA PHE A 41 -3.57 34.44 -0.45
C PHE A 41 -3.09 34.23 0.99
N ILE A 42 -3.65 33.26 1.70
CA ILE A 42 -3.30 32.92 3.07
C ILE A 42 -3.11 31.40 3.18
N GLY A 43 -1.94 30.99 3.59
CA GLY A 43 -1.64 29.59 3.85
C GLY A 43 -1.98 29.16 5.29
N ARG A 44 -2.22 27.88 5.52
CA ARG A 44 -2.57 27.32 6.84
C ARG A 44 -1.43 27.49 7.84
N ASP A 45 -0.22 27.18 7.43
CA ASP A 45 0.95 27.13 8.32
C ASP A 45 1.80 28.41 8.27
N GLN A 46 1.54 29.25 7.29
CA GLN A 46 2.17 30.55 7.15
C GLN A 46 1.08 31.56 6.78
N MET A 47 0.71 32.38 7.73
CA MET A 47 -0.13 33.55 7.44
C MET A 47 0.67 34.58 6.66
N THR A 48 1.05 34.23 5.45
CA THR A 48 1.66 35.16 4.50
C THR A 48 0.54 35.76 3.70
N GLU A 49 0.23 37.03 3.96
CA GLU A 49 -0.68 37.81 3.12
C GLU A 49 0.04 38.17 1.82
N GLN A 50 -0.39 37.63 0.70
CA GLN A 50 0.08 38.01 -0.63
C GLN A 50 -1.08 38.55 -1.46
N TYR A 51 -0.84 39.66 -2.16
CA TYR A 51 -1.83 40.27 -3.04
C TYR A 51 -1.64 39.80 -4.48
N PHE A 52 -2.67 39.23 -5.07
CA PHE A 52 -2.67 38.73 -6.44
C PHE A 52 -3.65 39.52 -7.31
N THR A 53 -3.33 39.63 -8.59
CA THR A 53 -4.32 39.91 -9.62
C THR A 53 -5.06 38.63 -9.97
N LEU A 54 -6.20 38.70 -10.65
CA LEU A 54 -6.89 37.52 -11.13
C LEU A 54 -6.01 36.64 -12.01
N GLU A 55 -5.19 37.27 -12.87
CA GLU A 55 -4.26 36.57 -13.75
C GLU A 55 -3.14 35.85 -12.97
N SER A 56 -2.51 36.51 -11.98
CA SER A 56 -1.50 35.89 -11.13
C SER A 56 -2.07 34.79 -10.25
N PHE A 57 -3.32 34.90 -9.83
CA PHE A 57 -4.00 33.82 -9.10
C PHE A 57 -4.31 32.62 -10.02
N ARG A 58 -4.76 32.84 -11.25
CA ARG A 58 -4.95 31.75 -12.22
C ARG A 58 -3.64 31.03 -12.45
N LYS A 59 -2.55 31.74 -12.71
CA LYS A 59 -1.21 31.17 -12.87
C LYS A 59 -0.79 30.37 -11.64
N TYR A 60 -0.99 30.90 -10.45
CA TYR A 60 -0.75 30.18 -9.19
C TYR A 60 -1.57 28.90 -9.10
N MET A 61 -2.85 28.92 -9.44
CA MET A 61 -3.70 27.74 -9.44
C MET A 61 -3.27 26.70 -10.49
N GLU A 62 -2.85 27.16 -11.67
CA GLU A 62 -2.28 26.30 -12.72
C GLU A 62 -0.96 25.68 -12.27
N GLU A 63 -0.07 26.44 -11.64
CA GLU A 63 1.18 25.92 -11.05
C GLU A 63 0.88 24.89 -9.96
N LYS A 64 -0.06 25.15 -9.07
CA LYS A 64 -0.49 24.20 -8.03
C LYS A 64 -1.13 22.94 -8.63
N ALA A 65 -1.94 23.06 -9.67
CA ALA A 65 -2.47 21.91 -10.39
C ALA A 65 -1.36 21.09 -11.07
N ASN A 66 -0.36 21.76 -11.63
CA ASN A 66 0.80 21.11 -12.26
C ASN A 66 1.76 20.46 -11.25
N THR A 67 1.87 21.02 -10.04
CA THR A 67 2.63 20.41 -8.93
C THR A 67 1.84 19.31 -8.21
N GLY A 68 0.61 19.03 -8.65
CA GLY A 68 -0.20 17.94 -8.16
C GLY A 68 -0.92 18.20 -6.85
N THR A 69 -1.01 19.43 -6.44
CA THR A 69 -1.94 19.79 -5.37
C THR A 69 -3.35 19.51 -5.90
N CYS A 70 -3.99 18.45 -5.40
CA CYS A 70 -5.32 18.08 -5.87
C CYS A 70 -6.33 19.13 -5.42
N MET A 71 -6.95 19.81 -6.38
CA MET A 71 -7.98 20.81 -6.11
C MET A 71 -9.22 20.22 -5.42
N CYS A 72 -9.43 18.91 -5.51
CA CYS A 72 -10.55 18.22 -4.84
C CYS A 72 -10.36 18.09 -3.32
N ASP A 73 -9.13 18.24 -2.81
CA ASP A 73 -8.83 18.17 -1.37
C ASP A 73 -9.13 19.47 -0.64
N TYR A 74 -9.57 20.48 -1.38
CA TYR A 74 -9.83 21.80 -0.84
C TYR A 74 -11.31 22.17 -0.95
N THR A 75 -11.93 22.41 0.19
CA THR A 75 -13.23 23.07 0.28
C THR A 75 -13.02 24.57 0.45
N TYR A 76 -13.41 25.36 -0.52
CA TYR A 76 -13.26 26.80 -0.49
C TYR A 76 -14.52 27.48 0.01
N VAL A 77 -14.37 28.48 0.86
CA VAL A 77 -15.42 29.41 1.25
C VAL A 77 -15.14 30.74 0.60
N LEU A 78 -16.11 31.32 -0.06
CA LEU A 78 -16.00 32.61 -0.73
C LEU A 78 -16.53 33.74 0.19
N ALA A 79 -15.79 34.82 0.33
CA ALA A 79 -16.23 36.00 1.05
C ALA A 79 -15.89 37.27 0.26
N CYS A 80 -16.73 38.28 0.40
CA CYS A 80 -16.55 39.59 -0.21
C CYS A 80 -16.11 40.62 0.82
N TYR A 81 -15.14 41.46 0.47
CA TYR A 81 -14.56 42.48 1.34
C TYR A 81 -15.27 43.86 1.29
N ARG A 82 -16.20 44.02 0.42
CA ARG A 82 -16.92 45.27 0.36
C ARG A 82 -17.69 45.49 1.65
N LYS A 83 -17.52 46.66 2.27
CA LYS A 83 -18.21 47.01 3.51
C LYS A 83 -19.72 46.93 3.35
N GLY A 84 -20.43 46.18 4.18
CA GLY A 84 -21.87 45.95 4.12
C GLY A 84 -22.32 44.75 3.30
N VAL A 85 -21.68 44.48 2.17
CA VAL A 85 -21.94 43.28 1.33
C VAL A 85 -21.21 42.07 1.86
N ASN A 86 -20.11 42.31 2.50
CA ASN A 86 -19.22 41.33 3.06
C ASN A 86 -19.88 40.36 4.07
N GLU A 87 -20.63 40.93 5.01
CA GLU A 87 -21.29 40.16 6.07
C GLU A 87 -22.40 39.28 5.51
N GLU A 88 -23.15 39.82 4.56
CA GLU A 88 -24.27 39.17 3.90
C GLU A 88 -23.79 38.01 3.01
N ILE A 89 -22.74 38.22 2.20
CA ILE A 89 -22.15 37.19 1.38
C ILE A 89 -21.43 36.14 2.25
N ARG A 90 -20.79 36.57 3.30
CA ARG A 90 -20.16 35.68 4.27
C ARG A 90 -21.15 34.71 4.92
N GLU A 91 -22.31 35.21 5.29
CA GLU A 91 -23.39 34.39 5.85
C GLU A 91 -23.98 33.44 4.79
N LEU A 92 -24.15 33.92 3.57
CA LEU A 92 -24.63 33.12 2.46
C LEU A 92 -23.66 31.96 2.15
N LEU A 93 -22.36 32.21 2.15
CA LEU A 93 -21.34 31.20 1.88
C LEU A 93 -21.25 30.15 2.96
N ARG A 94 -21.44 30.51 4.22
CA ARG A 94 -21.55 29.52 5.31
C ARG A 94 -22.71 28.54 5.09
N ARG A 95 -23.74 28.97 4.38
CA ARG A 95 -24.94 28.16 4.09
C ARG A 95 -24.81 27.33 2.82
N VAL A 96 -24.03 27.80 1.88
CA VAL A 96 -23.97 27.25 0.51
C VAL A 96 -22.88 26.19 0.34
N GLY A 97 -21.80 26.25 1.11
CA GLY A 97 -20.71 25.26 1.03
C GLY A 97 -19.52 25.68 0.16
N GLY A 98 -18.87 24.75 -0.47
CA GLY A 98 -17.59 24.94 -1.12
C GLY A 98 -17.66 25.48 -2.56
N ILE A 99 -16.61 26.18 -2.96
CA ILE A 99 -16.42 26.72 -4.31
C ILE A 99 -15.10 26.23 -4.88
N THR A 100 -15.09 25.85 -6.13
CA THR A 100 -13.90 25.40 -6.85
C THR A 100 -13.72 26.15 -8.16
N TYR A 101 -12.48 26.24 -8.65
CA TYR A 101 -12.16 26.75 -9.98
C TYR A 101 -12.00 25.59 -10.95
N GLN A 102 -12.61 25.69 -12.11
CA GLN A 102 -12.48 24.74 -13.21
C GLN A 102 -12.03 25.47 -14.49
N GLU A 103 -11.71 24.71 -15.56
CA GLU A 103 -11.18 25.25 -16.83
C GLU A 103 -12.00 26.40 -17.42
N ASP A 104 -13.31 26.42 -17.17
CA ASP A 104 -14.26 27.40 -17.67
C ASP A 104 -14.75 28.43 -16.62
N GLY A 105 -14.06 28.51 -15.47
CA GLY A 105 -14.29 29.51 -14.43
C GLY A 105 -14.65 28.98 -13.06
N TRP A 106 -15.10 29.89 -12.19
CA TRP A 106 -15.47 29.57 -10.81
C TRP A 106 -16.82 28.87 -10.76
N LYS A 107 -16.88 27.78 -10.02
CA LYS A 107 -18.10 27.02 -9.83
C LYS A 107 -18.35 26.73 -8.37
N LEU A 108 -19.62 26.87 -7.98
CA LEU A 108 -20.10 26.34 -6.71
C LEU A 108 -20.21 24.83 -6.81
N PHE A 109 -19.53 24.15 -5.92
CA PHE A 109 -19.57 22.70 -5.84
C PHE A 109 -20.58 22.25 -4.78
N ARG A 110 -21.51 21.40 -5.21
CA ARG A 110 -22.44 20.72 -4.33
C ARG A 110 -22.77 19.33 -4.88
N GLY A 111 -22.24 18.31 -4.25
CA GLY A 111 -22.37 16.96 -4.76
C GLY A 111 -21.75 16.82 -6.16
N LYS A 112 -22.53 16.39 -7.14
CA LYS A 112 -22.10 16.28 -8.55
C LYS A 112 -22.45 17.49 -9.40
N GLU A 113 -23.14 18.45 -8.85
CA GLU A 113 -23.57 19.65 -9.58
C GLU A 113 -22.56 20.78 -9.42
N TYR A 114 -22.25 21.42 -10.54
CA TYR A 114 -21.42 22.61 -10.61
C TYR A 114 -22.26 23.77 -11.14
N LEU A 115 -22.40 24.81 -10.35
CA LEU A 115 -23.05 26.04 -10.76
C LEU A 115 -21.98 27.09 -11.09
N SER A 116 -21.94 27.57 -12.32
CA SER A 116 -21.08 28.69 -12.70
C SER A 116 -21.42 29.94 -11.90
N LEU A 117 -20.39 30.57 -11.32
CA LEU A 117 -20.56 31.78 -10.51
C LEU A 117 -20.24 33.00 -11.34
N PRO A 118 -21.09 34.05 -11.26
CA PRO A 118 -20.84 35.32 -11.90
C PRO A 118 -19.57 35.99 -11.37
N GLU A 119 -18.85 36.70 -12.22
CA GLU A 119 -17.69 37.52 -11.81
C GLU A 119 -18.14 38.87 -11.21
N ASN A 120 -19.37 39.32 -11.51
CA ASN A 120 -19.96 40.52 -10.96
C ASN A 120 -20.48 40.27 -9.53
N LEU A 121 -20.18 41.18 -8.62
CA LEU A 121 -20.47 41.04 -7.19
C LEU A 121 -21.97 41.01 -6.87
N GLU A 122 -22.76 41.84 -7.54
CA GLU A 122 -24.22 41.90 -7.31
C GLU A 122 -24.89 40.61 -7.86
N GLU A 123 -24.49 40.18 -9.06
CA GLU A 123 -24.98 38.93 -9.64
C GLU A 123 -24.56 37.71 -8.82
N LEU A 124 -23.34 37.73 -8.29
CA LEU A 124 -22.85 36.69 -7.38
C LEU A 124 -23.68 36.62 -6.09
N LYS A 125 -23.97 37.79 -5.51
CA LYS A 125 -24.84 37.91 -4.34
C LYS A 125 -26.22 37.33 -4.59
N GLU A 126 -26.85 37.72 -5.68
CA GLU A 126 -28.18 37.21 -6.06
C GLU A 126 -28.15 35.69 -6.34
N CYS A 127 -27.11 35.21 -6.98
CA CYS A 127 -26.92 33.79 -7.24
C CYS A 127 -26.80 33.00 -5.91
N LEU A 128 -25.96 33.48 -5.00
CA LEU A 128 -25.78 32.87 -3.70
C LEU A 128 -27.04 32.99 -2.82
N GLN A 129 -27.77 34.10 -2.87
CA GLN A 129 -29.04 34.26 -2.16
C GLN A 129 -30.09 33.26 -2.66
N ARG A 130 -30.25 33.13 -3.98
CA ARG A 130 -31.15 32.12 -4.56
C ARG A 130 -30.77 30.71 -4.17
N TYR A 131 -29.48 30.41 -4.11
CA TYR A 131 -28.97 29.12 -3.72
C TYR A 131 -29.17 28.86 -2.21
N ALA A 132 -28.87 29.86 -1.38
CA ALA A 132 -29.11 29.81 0.06
C ALA A 132 -30.59 29.69 0.42
N GLN A 133 -31.48 30.36 -0.30
CA GLN A 133 -32.92 30.24 -0.11
C GLN A 133 -33.45 28.84 -0.45
N ARG A 134 -32.86 28.19 -1.44
CA ARG A 134 -33.14 26.76 -1.72
C ARG A 134 -32.66 25.83 -0.59
N LEU A 135 -31.61 26.24 0.14
CA LEU A 135 -30.94 25.41 1.15
C LEU A 135 -31.44 25.65 2.57
N THR A 136 -31.80 26.86 2.93
CA THR A 136 -31.91 27.33 4.33
C THR A 136 -33.10 28.26 4.63
N GLY A 137 -34.06 28.40 3.76
CA GLY A 137 -35.29 29.12 4.08
C GLY A 137 -35.93 28.52 5.36
N PRO A 138 -36.65 29.29 6.19
CA PRO A 138 -37.38 28.74 7.32
C PRO A 138 -38.34 27.67 6.81
N GLY A 139 -38.02 26.40 7.05
CA GLY A 139 -38.69 25.24 6.45
C GLY A 139 -37.90 24.49 5.37
N SER A 140 -36.72 24.97 4.95
CA SER A 140 -35.97 24.35 3.83
C SER A 140 -35.40 23.00 4.18
N GLU A 141 -34.90 22.79 5.41
CA GLU A 141 -34.48 21.47 5.87
C GLU A 141 -35.67 20.52 5.94
N VAL A 142 -36.78 21.00 6.48
CA VAL A 142 -38.05 20.27 6.51
C VAL A 142 -38.56 20.02 5.09
N GLN A 143 -38.48 21.01 4.17
CA GLN A 143 -38.90 20.85 2.79
C GLN A 143 -37.96 19.95 2.00
N PHE A 144 -36.64 20.00 2.27
CA PHE A 144 -35.65 19.11 1.68
C PHE A 144 -35.89 17.66 2.10
N LYS A 145 -36.14 17.41 3.38
CA LYS A 145 -36.44 16.07 3.88
C LYS A 145 -37.77 15.52 3.36
N ARG A 146 -38.72 16.38 2.97
CA ARG A 146 -40.02 15.96 2.40
C ARG A 146 -39.87 15.11 1.15
N GLN A 147 -38.88 15.32 0.31
CA GLN A 147 -38.67 14.54 -0.92
C GLN A 147 -38.39 13.05 -0.65
N PHE A 148 -37.90 12.73 0.55
CA PHE A 148 -37.59 11.37 0.98
C PHE A 148 -38.74 10.69 1.72
N HIS A 149 -39.89 11.38 1.87
CA HIS A 149 -41.01 10.87 2.65
C HIS A 149 -42.32 10.95 1.86
N GLN A 150 -43.12 9.91 2.00
CA GLN A 150 -44.51 9.96 1.57
C GLN A 150 -45.28 10.85 2.55
N LEU A 151 -45.99 11.83 2.04
CA LEU A 151 -46.78 12.77 2.83
C LEU A 151 -48.24 12.30 2.92
N ASP A 152 -48.91 12.64 4.02
CA ASP A 152 -50.34 12.52 4.14
C ASP A 152 -51.06 13.69 3.42
N LYS A 153 -52.38 13.66 3.45
CA LYS A 153 -53.22 14.70 2.84
C LYS A 153 -53.06 16.10 3.47
N TYR A 154 -52.41 16.16 4.65
CA TYR A 154 -52.14 17.41 5.35
C TYR A 154 -50.66 17.85 5.19
N GLY A 155 -49.88 17.10 4.44
CA GLY A 155 -48.46 17.40 4.20
C GLY A 155 -47.50 16.92 5.28
N ASN A 156 -47.96 16.08 6.22
CA ASN A 156 -47.08 15.49 7.25
C ASN A 156 -46.39 14.22 6.71
N PRO A 157 -45.13 13.97 7.07
CA PRO A 157 -44.40 12.78 6.68
C PRO A 157 -45.04 11.53 7.32
N ARG A 158 -45.27 10.50 6.51
CA ARG A 158 -45.92 9.24 6.93
C ARG A 158 -44.98 8.06 6.92
N ARG A 159 -44.12 7.97 5.92
CA ARG A 159 -43.12 6.90 5.78
C ARG A 159 -41.97 7.35 4.89
N VAL A 160 -40.81 6.71 5.04
CA VAL A 160 -39.64 6.93 4.19
C VAL A 160 -39.88 6.32 2.80
N ILE A 161 -39.40 6.98 1.76
CA ILE A 161 -39.31 6.46 0.39
C ILE A 161 -37.86 6.02 0.17
N ASP A 162 -37.56 4.78 0.53
CA ASP A 162 -36.18 4.23 0.55
C ASP A 162 -35.47 4.45 -0.79
N LYS A 163 -36.16 4.25 -1.92
CA LYS A 163 -35.57 4.45 -3.25
C LYS A 163 -35.21 5.91 -3.52
N ALA A 164 -35.99 6.88 -3.06
CA ALA A 164 -35.66 8.29 -3.21
C ALA A 164 -34.38 8.66 -2.44
N VAL A 165 -34.19 8.07 -1.26
CA VAL A 165 -32.96 8.25 -0.48
C VAL A 165 -31.77 7.64 -1.23
N VAL A 166 -31.91 6.42 -1.74
CA VAL A 166 -30.86 5.72 -2.51
C VAL A 166 -30.47 6.50 -3.75
N ASP A 167 -31.47 6.96 -4.55
CA ASP A 167 -31.23 7.72 -5.77
C ASP A 167 -30.49 9.03 -5.48
N TYR A 168 -30.88 9.70 -4.41
CA TYR A 168 -30.21 10.91 -3.96
C TYR A 168 -28.75 10.64 -3.54
N LEU A 169 -28.51 9.61 -2.75
CA LEU A 169 -27.15 9.26 -2.32
C LEU A 169 -26.23 8.90 -3.49
N MET A 170 -26.75 8.17 -4.49
CA MET A 170 -26.01 7.83 -5.70
C MET A 170 -25.69 9.05 -6.57
N GLN A 171 -26.52 10.11 -6.50
CA GLN A 171 -26.24 11.39 -7.17
C GLN A 171 -25.27 12.26 -6.38
N GLU A 172 -25.36 12.25 -5.05
CA GLU A 172 -24.55 13.09 -4.17
C GLU A 172 -23.11 12.58 -4.01
N MET A 173 -22.94 11.27 -3.94
CA MET A 173 -21.68 10.65 -3.56
C MET A 173 -21.19 9.70 -4.66
N ASP A 174 -19.89 9.79 -4.98
CA ASP A 174 -19.25 8.79 -5.82
C ASP A 174 -18.95 7.55 -5.00
N MET A 175 -19.49 6.41 -5.43
CA MET A 175 -19.37 5.14 -4.70
C MET A 175 -19.39 3.94 -5.65
N PHE A 176 -18.95 2.82 -5.15
CA PHE A 176 -19.22 1.52 -5.76
C PHE A 176 -19.40 0.44 -4.68
N ALA A 177 -20.05 -0.65 -5.04
CA ALA A 177 -20.20 -1.84 -4.21
C ALA A 177 -19.44 -3.01 -4.85
N MET A 178 -18.71 -3.76 -4.02
CA MET A 178 -17.97 -4.94 -4.44
C MET A 178 -18.05 -6.01 -3.35
N ASN A 179 -18.44 -7.23 -3.70
CA ASN A 179 -18.58 -8.34 -2.75
C ASN A 179 -19.44 -7.98 -1.52
N GLY A 180 -20.50 -7.17 -1.72
CA GLY A 180 -21.38 -6.71 -0.66
C GLY A 180 -20.76 -5.71 0.31
N VAL A 181 -19.68 -5.04 -0.09
CA VAL A 181 -19.02 -3.96 0.64
C VAL A 181 -19.12 -2.67 -0.15
N LEU A 182 -19.51 -1.59 0.51
CA LEU A 182 -19.58 -0.25 -0.08
C LEU A 182 -18.22 0.44 0.02
N TYR A 183 -17.82 1.10 -1.05
CA TYR A 183 -16.63 1.94 -1.14
C TYR A 183 -17.06 3.36 -1.53
N LEU A 184 -16.58 4.36 -0.78
CA LEU A 184 -16.87 5.77 -1.00
C LEU A 184 -15.61 6.47 -1.51
N TYR A 185 -15.76 7.31 -2.54
CA TYR A 185 -14.66 8.10 -3.08
C TYR A 185 -14.37 9.32 -2.21
N GLU A 186 -13.12 9.46 -1.79
CA GLU A 186 -12.63 10.58 -1.00
C GLU A 186 -11.20 10.90 -1.36
N CYS A 187 -10.91 12.16 -1.65
CA CYS A 187 -9.55 12.65 -1.82
C CYS A 187 -8.66 11.76 -2.70
N GLY A 188 -9.19 11.33 -3.85
CA GLY A 188 -8.42 10.56 -4.83
C GLY A 188 -8.42 9.04 -4.65
N VAL A 189 -9.15 8.51 -3.67
CA VAL A 189 -9.18 7.06 -3.39
C VAL A 189 -10.56 6.60 -2.96
N PHE A 190 -10.93 5.38 -3.30
CA PHE A 190 -12.12 4.72 -2.75
C PHE A 190 -11.78 3.98 -1.47
N ARG A 191 -12.46 4.30 -0.38
CA ARG A 191 -12.27 3.67 0.93
C ARG A 191 -13.47 2.83 1.31
N GLU A 192 -13.22 1.67 1.88
CA GLU A 192 -14.25 0.80 2.45
C GLU A 192 -15.07 1.54 3.51
N ASP A 193 -16.39 1.59 3.34
CA ASP A 193 -17.31 2.02 4.40
C ASP A 193 -17.69 0.82 5.26
N ARG A 194 -16.90 0.58 6.30
CA ARG A 194 -17.08 -0.57 7.20
C ARG A 194 -18.45 -0.52 7.85
N ASP A 195 -19.20 -1.62 7.69
CA ASP A 195 -20.57 -1.78 8.18
C ASP A 195 -21.56 -0.70 7.69
N GLY A 196 -21.19 0.06 6.67
CA GLY A 196 -21.98 1.18 6.14
C GLY A 196 -22.13 2.32 7.13
N THR A 197 -21.17 2.52 8.04
CA THR A 197 -21.29 3.51 9.11
C THR A 197 -21.45 4.92 8.56
N ARG A 198 -20.64 5.30 7.58
CA ARG A 198 -20.63 6.67 7.02
C ARG A 198 -21.88 6.92 6.21
N ILE A 199 -22.27 5.97 5.37
CA ILE A 199 -23.49 6.11 4.56
C ILE A 199 -24.75 6.11 5.45
N LYS A 200 -24.78 5.30 6.51
CA LYS A 200 -25.90 5.29 7.47
C LYS A 200 -26.00 6.60 8.24
N ASN A 201 -24.88 7.22 8.60
CA ASN A 201 -24.88 8.57 9.16
C ASN A 201 -25.46 9.57 8.17
N ARG A 202 -25.06 9.48 6.89
CA ARG A 202 -25.63 10.37 5.85
C ARG A 202 -27.12 10.14 5.66
N ILE A 203 -27.60 8.89 5.69
CA ILE A 203 -29.03 8.57 5.64
C ILE A 203 -29.78 9.24 6.80
N GLN A 204 -29.23 9.23 8.02
CA GLN A 204 -29.87 9.86 9.17
C GLN A 204 -30.08 11.37 8.95
N GLU A 205 -29.16 12.06 8.32
CA GLU A 205 -29.28 13.48 8.01
C GLU A 205 -30.43 13.78 7.00
N LEU A 206 -30.76 12.83 6.14
CA LEU A 206 -31.82 12.94 5.14
C LEU A 206 -33.22 12.66 5.69
N LEU A 207 -33.32 11.99 6.84
CA LEU A 207 -34.59 11.57 7.41
C LEU A 207 -35.07 12.52 8.52
N TYR A 208 -36.39 12.59 8.73
CA TYR A 208 -36.95 13.15 9.95
C TYR A 208 -36.65 12.25 11.15
N THR A 209 -36.47 12.85 12.32
CA THR A 209 -36.01 12.15 13.52
C THR A 209 -36.87 10.96 13.92
N GLU A 210 -38.19 11.05 13.74
CA GLU A 210 -39.15 9.98 14.06
C GLU A 210 -38.98 8.73 13.18
N PHE A 211 -38.37 8.86 12.00
CA PHE A 211 -38.12 7.76 11.07
C PHE A 211 -36.72 7.16 11.20
N ILE A 212 -35.84 7.76 12.00
CA ILE A 212 -34.50 7.25 12.24
C ILE A 212 -34.56 6.03 13.13
N LYS A 213 -34.63 4.85 12.49
CA LYS A 213 -34.62 3.53 13.14
C LYS A 213 -33.55 2.65 12.50
N SER A 214 -32.88 1.83 13.29
CA SER A 214 -31.85 0.91 12.77
C SER A 214 -32.37 0.01 11.63
N THR A 215 -33.63 -0.40 11.68
CA THR A 215 -34.28 -1.16 10.61
C THR A 215 -34.38 -0.37 9.31
N ALA A 216 -34.82 0.89 9.36
CA ALA A 216 -34.90 1.76 8.19
C ALA A 216 -33.53 2.06 7.59
N LEU A 217 -32.52 2.38 8.43
CA LEU A 217 -31.16 2.61 7.98
C LEU A 217 -30.57 1.37 7.27
N ASN A 218 -30.79 0.17 7.83
CA ASN A 218 -30.33 -1.07 7.22
C ASN A 218 -31.09 -1.42 5.94
N GLN A 219 -32.39 -1.15 5.85
CA GLN A 219 -33.17 -1.37 4.64
C GLN A 219 -32.67 -0.50 3.50
N ILE A 220 -32.49 0.81 3.73
CA ILE A 220 -31.95 1.75 2.75
C ILE A 220 -30.53 1.35 2.34
N PHE A 221 -29.67 1.01 3.30
CA PHE A 221 -28.32 0.55 3.04
C PHE A 221 -28.29 -0.72 2.19
N ASN A 222 -29.09 -1.71 2.52
CA ASN A 222 -29.18 -2.95 1.74
C ASN A 222 -29.73 -2.70 0.33
N LEU A 223 -30.72 -1.80 0.20
CA LEU A 223 -31.24 -1.40 -1.11
C LEU A 223 -30.18 -0.69 -1.95
N LEU A 224 -29.32 0.13 -1.33
CA LEU A 224 -28.19 0.79 -1.99
C LEU A 224 -27.18 -0.25 -2.47
N LEU A 225 -26.81 -1.21 -1.62
CA LEU A 225 -25.81 -2.24 -1.95
C LEU A 225 -26.17 -3.11 -3.16
N ILE A 226 -27.44 -3.25 -3.51
CA ILE A 226 -27.89 -4.07 -4.64
C ILE A 226 -28.15 -3.27 -5.93
N GLN A 227 -27.88 -1.95 -5.93
CA GLN A 227 -28.04 -1.17 -7.15
C GLN A 227 -27.01 -1.58 -8.20
N GLU A 228 -27.47 -1.87 -9.42
CA GLU A 228 -26.65 -2.38 -10.53
C GLU A 228 -25.57 -1.37 -10.96
N ASP A 229 -25.92 -0.08 -11.00
CA ASP A 229 -25.03 1.00 -11.46
C ASP A 229 -23.74 1.12 -10.66
N ILE A 230 -23.74 0.73 -9.39
CA ILE A 230 -22.58 0.81 -8.52
C ILE A 230 -21.82 -0.51 -8.36
N GLN A 231 -22.31 -1.63 -8.94
CA GLN A 231 -21.60 -2.91 -8.84
C GLN A 231 -20.26 -2.86 -9.59
N ARG A 232 -19.22 -3.38 -8.97
CA ARG A 232 -17.88 -3.52 -9.58
C ARG A 232 -17.29 -4.86 -9.19
N GLU A 233 -16.43 -5.36 -10.07
CA GLU A 233 -15.60 -6.53 -9.83
C GLU A 233 -14.16 -6.11 -9.50
N PHE A 234 -13.35 -7.04 -9.00
CA PHE A 234 -11.94 -6.78 -8.70
C PHE A 234 -11.16 -6.29 -9.93
N THR A 235 -11.50 -6.77 -11.11
CA THR A 235 -10.92 -6.37 -12.40
C THR A 235 -11.24 -4.94 -12.82
N ASP A 236 -12.28 -4.34 -12.21
CA ASP A 236 -12.66 -2.95 -12.48
C ASP A 236 -11.84 -1.94 -11.69
N LEU A 237 -11.12 -2.41 -10.69
CA LEU A 237 -10.36 -1.54 -9.81
C LEU A 237 -9.03 -1.09 -10.44
N ASN A 238 -8.54 0.05 -9.96
CA ASN A 238 -7.19 0.54 -10.26
C ASN A 238 -6.90 0.67 -11.77
N ARG A 239 -7.80 1.30 -12.52
CA ARG A 239 -7.72 1.50 -13.98
C ARG A 239 -6.68 2.56 -14.37
N TYR A 240 -5.42 2.33 -14.01
CA TYR A 240 -4.28 3.17 -14.34
C TYR A 240 -3.01 2.31 -14.43
N PRO A 241 -1.94 2.79 -15.08
CA PRO A 241 -0.69 2.04 -15.22
C PRO A 241 -0.13 1.58 -13.87
N VAL A 242 0.42 0.37 -13.82
CA VAL A 242 1.02 -0.19 -12.60
C VAL A 242 2.26 0.59 -12.10
N THR A 243 2.85 1.41 -12.98
CA THR A 243 3.95 2.32 -12.67
C THR A 243 3.51 3.63 -12.01
N TRP A 244 2.20 3.87 -11.90
CA TRP A 244 1.68 5.04 -11.22
C TRP A 244 1.42 4.73 -9.75
N ILE A 245 1.76 5.68 -8.90
CA ILE A 245 1.52 5.62 -7.45
C ILE A 245 0.51 6.69 -7.08
N ASN A 246 -0.51 6.32 -6.32
CA ASN A 246 -1.50 7.25 -5.78
C ASN A 246 -0.95 7.87 -4.48
N PHE A 247 -0.61 9.15 -4.50
CA PHE A 247 -0.26 9.96 -3.34
C PHE A 247 -1.42 10.87 -2.94
N LYS A 248 -1.38 11.51 -1.77
CA LYS A 248 -2.44 12.44 -1.34
C LYS A 248 -2.66 13.61 -2.30
N ASN A 249 -1.61 14.08 -2.94
CA ASN A 249 -1.65 15.23 -3.85
C ASN A 249 -1.76 14.85 -5.33
N GLY A 250 -1.91 13.57 -5.69
CA GLY A 250 -2.10 13.16 -7.09
C GLY A 250 -1.58 11.76 -7.41
N MET A 251 -1.73 11.41 -8.69
CA MET A 251 -1.23 10.18 -9.29
C MET A 251 0.15 10.44 -9.87
N TYR A 252 1.20 9.92 -9.27
CA TYR A 252 2.57 10.11 -9.73
C TYR A 252 2.99 9.02 -10.71
N ASP A 253 3.36 9.43 -11.91
CA ASP A 253 3.95 8.57 -12.94
C ASP A 253 5.45 8.45 -12.69
N VAL A 254 5.88 7.28 -12.23
CA VAL A 254 7.27 7.01 -11.84
C VAL A 254 8.22 7.06 -13.04
N VAL A 255 7.74 6.71 -14.23
CA VAL A 255 8.56 6.67 -15.46
C VAL A 255 8.71 8.04 -16.09
N GLU A 256 7.60 8.80 -16.16
CA GLU A 256 7.61 10.16 -16.72
C GLU A 256 8.00 11.24 -15.69
N HIS A 257 8.14 10.88 -14.41
CA HIS A 257 8.37 11.81 -13.30
C HIS A 257 7.33 12.93 -13.24
N LYS A 258 6.06 12.57 -13.45
CA LYS A 258 4.99 13.55 -13.59
C LYS A 258 3.85 13.27 -12.63
N LEU A 259 3.42 14.31 -11.94
CA LEU A 259 2.23 14.28 -11.09
C LEU A 259 1.00 14.63 -11.93
N ARG A 260 -0.06 13.84 -11.78
CA ARG A 260 -1.32 13.95 -12.51
C ARG A 260 -2.48 14.07 -11.51
N PRO A 261 -3.58 14.74 -11.86
CA PRO A 261 -4.72 14.85 -10.97
C PRO A 261 -5.37 13.48 -10.71
N HIS A 262 -5.97 13.35 -9.54
CA HIS A 262 -6.83 12.20 -9.25
C HIS A 262 -8.05 12.19 -10.16
N ARG A 263 -8.54 10.99 -10.46
CA ARG A 263 -9.80 10.78 -11.16
C ARG A 263 -10.54 9.60 -10.54
N LYS A 264 -11.84 9.77 -10.30
CA LYS A 264 -12.68 8.68 -9.76
C LYS A 264 -12.76 7.47 -10.70
N GLU A 265 -12.65 7.70 -12.02
CA GLU A 265 -12.66 6.66 -13.04
C GLU A 265 -11.46 5.72 -12.95
N TYR A 266 -10.44 6.07 -12.20
CA TYR A 266 -9.32 5.19 -11.90
C TYR A 266 -9.69 4.06 -10.91
N PHE A 267 -10.79 4.20 -10.17
CA PHE A 267 -11.20 3.26 -9.13
C PHE A 267 -10.05 2.85 -8.21
N SER A 268 -9.22 3.83 -7.85
CA SER A 268 -8.09 3.58 -6.96
C SER A 268 -8.56 3.26 -5.54
N ILE A 269 -8.07 2.16 -4.99
CA ILE A 269 -8.40 1.70 -3.62
C ILE A 269 -7.20 1.75 -2.66
N ASN A 270 -6.03 2.09 -3.18
CA ASN A 270 -4.83 2.31 -2.40
C ASN A 270 -4.33 3.74 -2.61
N GLN A 271 -3.89 4.37 -1.54
CA GLN A 271 -3.27 5.69 -1.57
C GLN A 271 -2.17 5.74 -0.51
N ILE A 272 -0.98 6.13 -0.90
CA ILE A 272 0.12 6.42 0.02
C ILE A 272 -0.27 7.65 0.84
N PRO A 273 -0.25 7.59 2.20
CA PRO A 273 -0.77 8.65 3.06
C PRO A 273 0.16 9.87 3.19
N HIS A 274 0.93 10.12 2.14
CA HIS A 274 1.87 11.23 2.02
C HIS A 274 1.67 11.96 0.70
N GLU A 275 2.16 13.18 0.63
CA GLU A 275 2.31 13.94 -0.60
C GLU A 275 3.69 13.67 -1.20
N ILE A 276 3.80 13.76 -2.52
CA ILE A 276 5.07 13.69 -3.22
C ILE A 276 5.43 15.06 -3.81
N TYR A 277 6.65 15.48 -3.61
CA TYR A 277 7.20 16.73 -4.12
C TYR A 277 8.44 16.41 -4.95
N PRO A 278 8.34 16.37 -6.29
CA PRO A 278 9.44 15.98 -7.17
C PRO A 278 10.65 16.90 -7.09
N ASP A 279 10.44 18.16 -6.67
CA ASP A 279 11.47 19.21 -6.66
C ASP A 279 12.22 19.32 -5.31
N LEU A 280 12.04 18.36 -4.38
CA LEU A 280 12.80 18.34 -3.13
C LEU A 280 14.29 18.19 -3.39
N ASP A 281 15.10 19.00 -2.70
CA ASP A 281 16.57 18.95 -2.76
C ASP A 281 17.10 17.81 -1.87
N LEU A 282 17.17 16.59 -2.45
CA LEU A 282 17.63 15.41 -1.72
C LEU A 282 19.06 15.55 -1.19
N GLU A 283 19.95 16.35 -1.82
CA GLU A 283 21.31 16.54 -1.34
C GLU A 283 21.34 17.31 -0.02
N ASN A 284 20.45 18.28 0.15
CA ASN A 284 20.39 19.14 1.31
C ASN A 284 19.34 18.73 2.35
N GLU A 285 18.23 18.15 1.95
CA GLU A 285 17.09 17.89 2.80
C GLU A 285 17.00 16.43 3.28
N TRP A 286 17.75 15.49 2.67
CA TRP A 286 17.72 14.07 3.01
C TRP A 286 19.05 13.58 3.61
N ARG A 287 19.53 14.25 4.66
CA ARG A 287 20.87 13.98 5.21
C ARG A 287 20.89 12.87 6.26
N PHE A 288 19.92 12.86 7.14
CA PHE A 288 19.89 11.92 8.26
C PHE A 288 19.54 10.52 7.80
N THR A 289 18.44 10.37 7.08
CA THR A 289 17.97 9.07 6.60
C THR A 289 18.91 8.48 5.56
N ASP A 290 19.45 9.30 4.67
CA ASP A 290 20.47 8.86 3.70
C ASP A 290 21.71 8.28 4.37
N ARG A 291 22.25 9.00 5.37
CA ARG A 291 23.38 8.51 6.16
C ARG A 291 23.01 7.23 6.89
N PHE A 292 21.84 7.18 7.53
CA PHE A 292 21.38 5.99 8.25
C PHE A 292 21.29 4.77 7.32
N LEU A 293 20.65 4.91 6.14
CA LEU A 293 20.56 3.83 5.16
C LEU A 293 21.92 3.41 4.61
N THR A 294 22.84 4.35 4.45
CA THR A 294 24.22 4.07 4.03
C THR A 294 25.01 3.31 5.11
N GLU A 295 24.86 3.69 6.37
CA GLU A 295 25.54 3.04 7.50
C GLU A 295 25.10 1.59 7.73
N ILE A 296 23.81 1.28 7.52
CA ILE A 296 23.26 -0.08 7.72
C ILE A 296 23.44 -0.97 6.50
N SER A 297 23.72 -0.43 5.32
CA SER A 297 23.95 -1.19 4.10
C SER A 297 25.37 -1.77 4.05
N ALA A 298 25.54 -2.91 3.40
CA ALA A 298 26.86 -3.48 3.15
C ALA A 298 27.61 -2.69 2.05
N GLY A 299 26.88 -2.07 1.14
CA GLY A 299 27.42 -1.24 0.08
C GLY A 299 26.35 -0.43 -0.66
N PRO A 300 26.77 0.40 -1.64
CA PRO A 300 25.85 1.25 -2.40
C PRO A 300 24.77 0.47 -3.17
N ASP A 301 25.09 -0.73 -3.64
CA ASP A 301 24.13 -1.62 -4.33
C ASP A 301 23.08 -2.20 -3.38
N ASP A 302 23.42 -2.51 -2.11
CA ASP A 302 22.45 -2.89 -1.08
C ASP A 302 21.47 -1.74 -0.78
N ARG A 303 22.01 -0.51 -0.59
CA ARG A 303 21.19 0.68 -0.36
C ARG A 303 20.25 0.94 -1.53
N ARG A 304 20.75 0.85 -2.77
CA ARG A 304 19.91 1.00 -3.97
C ARG A 304 18.84 -0.08 -4.04
N MET A 305 19.17 -1.34 -3.81
CA MET A 305 18.21 -2.45 -3.77
C MET A 305 17.10 -2.19 -2.75
N LEU A 306 17.44 -1.70 -1.54
CA LEU A 306 16.47 -1.38 -0.50
C LEU A 306 15.52 -0.26 -0.93
N LEU A 307 16.05 0.84 -1.52
CA LEU A 307 15.24 1.95 -2.03
C LEU A 307 14.35 1.53 -3.21
N GLN A 308 14.87 0.75 -4.16
CA GLN A 308 14.09 0.19 -5.26
C GLN A 308 12.97 -0.70 -4.73
N TYR A 309 13.24 -1.52 -3.72
CA TYR A 309 12.23 -2.37 -3.12
C TYR A 309 11.16 -1.57 -2.36
N LEU A 310 11.54 -0.50 -1.65
CA LEU A 310 10.59 0.42 -1.03
C LEU A 310 9.69 1.09 -2.08
N GLY A 311 10.28 1.61 -3.16
CA GLY A 311 9.52 2.16 -4.30
C GLY A 311 8.57 1.13 -4.91
N TYR A 312 9.05 -0.10 -5.11
CA TYR A 312 8.25 -1.21 -5.60
C TYR A 312 7.06 -1.55 -4.68
N CYS A 313 7.24 -1.46 -3.36
CA CYS A 313 6.16 -1.66 -2.39
C CYS A 313 5.05 -0.60 -2.49
N MET A 314 5.32 0.59 -2.99
CA MET A 314 4.30 1.63 -3.21
C MET A 314 3.45 1.38 -4.46
N THR A 315 3.84 0.46 -5.34
CA THR A 315 3.16 0.14 -6.60
C THR A 315 2.30 -1.10 -6.49
N ARG A 316 1.47 -1.36 -7.51
CA ARG A 316 0.75 -2.63 -7.71
C ARG A 316 1.50 -3.59 -8.65
N ASP A 317 2.69 -3.22 -9.09
CA ASP A 317 3.51 -4.05 -10.00
C ASP A 317 3.95 -5.34 -9.30
N THR A 318 3.75 -6.49 -9.94
CA THR A 318 4.13 -7.82 -9.46
C THR A 318 5.14 -8.51 -10.37
N ARG A 319 5.49 -7.89 -11.51
CA ARG A 319 6.36 -8.48 -12.55
C ARG A 319 7.74 -8.88 -12.03
N GLN A 320 8.23 -8.22 -10.98
CA GLN A 320 9.53 -8.53 -10.39
C GLN A 320 9.55 -9.85 -9.62
N GLN A 321 8.39 -10.31 -9.16
CA GLN A 321 8.23 -11.56 -8.40
C GLN A 321 9.18 -11.68 -7.20
N LYS A 322 9.48 -10.58 -6.51
CA LYS A 322 10.45 -10.53 -5.41
C LYS A 322 9.76 -10.34 -4.06
N PHE A 323 10.39 -10.90 -3.03
CA PHE A 323 10.11 -10.59 -1.63
C PHE A 323 11.42 -10.38 -0.88
N MET A 324 11.38 -9.66 0.25
CA MET A 324 12.60 -9.31 0.98
C MET A 324 12.58 -9.83 2.41
N ILE A 325 13.73 -10.34 2.85
CA ILE A 325 14.00 -10.64 4.25
C ILE A 325 15.18 -9.79 4.74
N ILE A 326 14.93 -8.99 5.79
CA ILE A 326 15.96 -8.25 6.50
C ILE A 326 16.60 -9.20 7.52
N LYS A 327 17.84 -9.61 7.26
CA LYS A 327 18.61 -10.51 8.11
C LYS A 327 19.50 -9.70 9.06
N GLY A 328 19.59 -10.11 10.33
CA GLY A 328 20.54 -9.50 11.27
C GLY A 328 20.30 -9.98 12.69
N THR A 329 21.33 -9.87 13.53
CA THR A 329 21.21 -10.23 14.95
C THR A 329 20.33 -9.24 15.73
N GLY A 330 19.95 -9.61 16.95
CA GLY A 330 19.15 -8.71 17.80
C GLY A 330 19.85 -7.37 18.05
N GLY A 331 19.07 -6.28 17.97
CA GLY A 331 19.54 -4.92 18.24
C GLY A 331 20.21 -4.20 17.07
N THR A 332 20.17 -4.73 15.85
CA THR A 332 20.71 -4.09 14.64
C THR A 332 19.78 -3.05 14.00
N GLY A 333 18.52 -2.97 14.44
CA GLY A 333 17.56 -1.99 13.91
C GLY A 333 16.61 -2.52 12.83
N LYS A 334 16.52 -3.84 12.60
CA LYS A 334 15.62 -4.47 11.62
C LYS A 334 14.18 -3.94 11.68
N SER A 335 13.60 -3.93 12.90
CA SER A 335 12.22 -3.45 13.10
C SER A 335 12.05 -1.98 12.74
N ARG A 336 13.10 -1.15 12.80
CA ARG A 336 13.04 0.27 12.40
C ARG A 336 12.87 0.43 10.89
N ILE A 337 13.51 -0.45 10.12
CA ILE A 337 13.32 -0.46 8.66
C ILE A 337 11.90 -0.92 8.33
N ILE A 338 11.38 -1.96 8.98
CA ILE A 338 9.98 -2.38 8.79
C ILE A 338 9.03 -1.23 9.12
N ASN A 339 9.21 -0.57 10.27
CA ASN A 339 8.40 0.57 10.68
C ASN A 339 8.48 1.74 9.66
N LEU A 340 9.65 2.00 9.07
CA LEU A 340 9.82 3.00 8.03
C LEU A 340 8.99 2.67 6.79
N PHE A 341 9.02 1.40 6.34
CA PHE A 341 8.19 0.93 5.22
C PHE A 341 6.71 1.08 5.55
N GLU A 342 6.26 0.61 6.72
CA GLU A 342 4.86 0.71 7.16
C GLU A 342 4.40 2.17 7.29
N THR A 343 5.26 3.06 7.78
CA THR A 343 4.98 4.50 7.88
C THR A 343 4.76 5.10 6.49
N ILE A 344 5.62 4.76 5.53
CA ILE A 344 5.54 5.27 4.15
C ILE A 344 4.32 4.70 3.42
N ILE A 345 4.11 3.41 3.49
CA ILE A 345 3.01 2.73 2.78
C ILE A 345 1.65 3.05 3.41
N GLY A 346 1.63 3.26 4.73
CA GLY A 346 0.43 3.53 5.52
C GLY A 346 -0.28 2.26 5.97
N GLY A 347 -0.77 2.28 7.21
CA GLY A 347 -1.40 1.11 7.85
C GLY A 347 -2.60 0.54 7.09
N ASP A 348 -3.38 1.38 6.41
CA ASP A 348 -4.52 0.95 5.59
C ASP A 348 -4.11 0.10 4.37
N ASN A 349 -2.85 0.20 3.94
CA ASN A 349 -2.28 -0.54 2.83
C ASN A 349 -1.38 -1.71 3.28
N CYS A 350 -1.30 -1.97 4.59
CA CYS A 350 -0.41 -2.98 5.17
C CYS A 350 -1.17 -4.11 5.86
N SER A 351 -0.65 -5.31 5.74
CA SER A 351 -1.00 -6.47 6.57
C SER A 351 0.24 -6.99 7.29
N ASN A 352 0.02 -7.72 8.41
CA ASN A 352 1.11 -8.16 9.29
C ASN A 352 1.05 -9.68 9.54
N ILE A 353 1.15 -10.47 8.46
CA ILE A 353 1.07 -11.93 8.52
C ILE A 353 2.48 -12.51 8.57
N PRO A 354 2.81 -13.34 9.56
CA PRO A 354 4.08 -14.07 9.58
C PRO A 354 4.24 -14.98 8.35
N LEU A 355 5.46 -15.14 7.88
CA LEU A 355 5.79 -15.94 6.70
C LEU A 355 5.23 -17.37 6.78
N GLN A 356 5.36 -18.01 7.94
CA GLN A 356 4.89 -19.38 8.20
C GLN A 356 3.36 -19.50 8.22
N ASP A 357 2.66 -18.39 8.48
CA ASP A 357 1.21 -18.37 8.60
C ASP A 357 0.50 -18.07 7.28
N LEU A 358 1.22 -17.61 6.25
CA LEU A 358 0.66 -17.31 4.94
C LEU A 358 -0.09 -18.51 4.31
N ASN A 359 0.37 -19.74 4.57
CA ASN A 359 -0.26 -20.95 4.06
C ASN A 359 -1.50 -21.40 4.87
N LYS A 360 -1.77 -20.79 6.03
CA LYS A 360 -2.94 -21.13 6.84
C LYS A 360 -4.22 -20.59 6.21
N ARG A 361 -5.29 -21.37 6.30
CA ARG A 361 -6.61 -20.97 5.83
C ARG A 361 -7.03 -19.63 6.44
N PHE A 362 -7.66 -18.77 5.69
CA PHE A 362 -8.08 -17.39 6.01
C PHE A 362 -6.95 -16.34 6.15
N TYR A 363 -5.69 -16.72 6.32
CA TYR A 363 -4.62 -15.74 6.47
C TYR A 363 -4.30 -15.02 5.16
N ALA A 364 -4.23 -15.75 4.04
CA ALA A 364 -4.01 -15.15 2.72
C ALA A 364 -5.08 -14.09 2.33
N THR A 365 -6.26 -14.17 2.94
CA THR A 365 -7.33 -13.16 2.80
C THR A 365 -6.85 -11.76 3.18
N ASN A 366 -5.94 -11.64 4.15
CA ASN A 366 -5.43 -10.34 4.59
C ASN A 366 -4.47 -9.69 3.58
N LEU A 367 -4.07 -10.39 2.53
CA LEU A 367 -3.33 -9.80 1.40
C LEU A 367 -4.26 -9.10 0.39
N TYR A 368 -5.57 -9.27 0.54
CA TYR A 368 -6.54 -8.69 -0.37
C TYR A 368 -6.50 -7.17 -0.33
N CYS A 369 -6.25 -6.55 -1.48
CA CYS A 369 -6.15 -5.10 -1.64
C CYS A 369 -5.04 -4.43 -0.82
N GLN A 370 -4.02 -5.16 -0.37
CA GLN A 370 -2.87 -4.60 0.33
C GLN A 370 -1.71 -4.33 -0.61
N LEU A 371 -0.89 -3.31 -0.30
CA LEU A 371 0.37 -3.02 -1.00
C LEU A 371 1.56 -3.73 -0.37
N LEU A 372 1.54 -3.90 0.96
CA LEU A 372 2.62 -4.48 1.73
C LEU A 372 2.07 -5.51 2.73
N ASN A 373 2.74 -6.64 2.86
CA ASN A 373 2.67 -7.49 4.04
C ASN A 373 4.02 -7.49 4.72
N SER A 374 4.08 -7.01 5.95
CA SER A 374 5.30 -6.91 6.75
C SER A 374 5.16 -7.69 8.04
N CYS A 375 6.22 -8.38 8.45
CA CYS A 375 6.25 -9.00 9.77
C CYS A 375 7.68 -9.06 10.31
N ALA A 376 7.86 -8.54 11.53
CA ALA A 376 9.13 -8.57 12.22
C ALA A 376 9.35 -9.93 12.90
N ASP A 377 10.64 -10.29 13.02
CA ASP A 377 11.12 -11.41 13.81
C ASP A 377 10.44 -12.77 13.51
N ILE A 378 10.39 -13.13 12.22
CA ILE A 378 9.90 -14.46 11.83
C ILE A 378 10.80 -15.56 12.40
N PRO A 379 10.21 -16.69 12.85
CA PRO A 379 10.97 -17.81 13.38
C PRO A 379 11.87 -18.44 12.32
N SER A 380 12.98 -19.00 12.76
CA SER A 380 13.96 -19.71 11.91
C SER A 380 13.52 -21.13 11.50
N SER A 381 12.36 -21.59 11.98
CA SER A 381 11.84 -22.91 11.62
C SER A 381 11.63 -23.02 10.11
N ALA A 382 11.97 -24.18 9.56
CA ALA A 382 11.76 -24.45 8.15
C ALA A 382 10.29 -24.32 7.76
N MET A 383 10.06 -23.91 6.53
CA MET A 383 8.72 -23.77 5.96
C MET A 383 8.24 -25.11 5.40
N ASP A 384 6.99 -25.46 5.70
CA ASP A 384 6.36 -26.66 5.15
C ASP A 384 5.97 -26.51 3.67
N SER A 385 5.67 -25.29 3.22
CA SER A 385 5.35 -24.99 1.82
C SER A 385 5.59 -23.50 1.50
N ILE A 386 5.93 -23.22 0.27
CA ILE A 386 6.08 -21.85 -0.28
C ILE A 386 4.98 -21.49 -1.29
N ASP A 387 3.92 -22.27 -1.40
CA ASP A 387 2.89 -22.10 -2.43
C ASP A 387 2.25 -20.72 -2.40
N VAL A 388 1.91 -20.21 -1.19
CA VAL A 388 1.33 -18.87 -1.08
C VAL A 388 2.34 -17.78 -1.41
N ILE A 389 3.64 -17.97 -1.07
CA ILE A 389 4.68 -17.01 -1.48
C ILE A 389 4.76 -16.93 -3.01
N LYS A 390 4.76 -18.08 -3.69
CA LYS A 390 4.76 -18.14 -5.16
C LYS A 390 3.55 -17.43 -5.74
N LYS A 391 2.35 -17.73 -5.22
CA LYS A 391 1.10 -17.13 -5.66
C LYS A 391 1.05 -15.63 -5.39
N ALA A 392 1.44 -15.21 -4.19
CA ALA A 392 1.42 -13.80 -3.80
C ALA A 392 2.43 -12.96 -4.59
N THR A 393 3.59 -13.54 -4.99
CA THR A 393 4.62 -12.83 -5.77
C THR A 393 4.47 -13.04 -7.27
N GLY A 394 3.70 -14.03 -7.74
CA GLY A 394 3.67 -14.50 -9.12
C GLY A 394 2.38 -14.21 -9.89
N GLU A 395 1.47 -13.40 -9.38
CA GLU A 395 0.16 -13.12 -10.01
C GLU A 395 -0.79 -14.32 -10.07
N ASP A 396 -0.49 -15.42 -9.41
CA ASP A 396 -1.39 -16.56 -9.31
C ASP A 396 -2.61 -16.25 -8.42
N ALA A 397 -3.70 -16.96 -8.69
CA ALA A 397 -4.94 -16.76 -7.96
C ALA A 397 -4.84 -17.21 -6.49
N LEU A 398 -5.27 -16.35 -5.59
CA LEU A 398 -5.50 -16.62 -4.18
C LEU A 398 -6.99 -16.61 -3.87
N MET A 399 -7.41 -17.29 -2.82
CA MET A 399 -8.78 -17.28 -2.36
C MET A 399 -8.96 -16.29 -1.20
N TYR A 400 -9.94 -15.41 -1.34
CA TYR A 400 -10.41 -14.54 -0.28
C TYR A 400 -11.63 -15.17 0.38
N GLU A 401 -11.51 -15.56 1.64
CA GLU A 401 -12.57 -16.19 2.40
C GLU A 401 -12.93 -15.37 3.64
N LYS A 402 -14.16 -14.88 3.75
CA LYS A 402 -14.72 -14.34 5.00
C LYS A 402 -15.76 -15.30 5.57
N LYS A 403 -15.83 -15.41 6.91
CA LYS A 403 -16.89 -16.22 7.57
C LYS A 403 -18.27 -15.78 7.09
N GLY A 404 -19.08 -16.75 6.59
CA GLY A 404 -20.45 -16.49 6.14
C GLY A 404 -20.59 -15.82 4.78
N ARG A 405 -19.55 -15.80 3.96
CA ARG A 405 -19.58 -15.35 2.56
C ARG A 405 -18.93 -16.39 1.67
N ASP A 406 -19.37 -16.45 0.42
CA ASP A 406 -18.75 -17.30 -0.59
C ASP A 406 -17.32 -16.86 -0.85
N PRO A 407 -16.38 -17.81 -1.06
CA PRO A 407 -15.00 -17.49 -1.38
C PRO A 407 -14.90 -16.79 -2.74
N VAL A 408 -14.07 -15.75 -2.81
CA VAL A 408 -13.79 -14.98 -4.03
C VAL A 408 -12.33 -15.15 -4.40
N THR A 409 -12.06 -15.34 -5.68
CA THR A 409 -10.70 -15.42 -6.21
C THR A 409 -10.15 -14.03 -6.49
N PHE A 410 -8.92 -13.75 -6.06
CA PHE A 410 -8.22 -12.50 -6.35
C PHE A 410 -6.75 -12.73 -6.69
N ARG A 411 -6.10 -11.75 -7.29
CA ARG A 411 -4.65 -11.73 -7.51
C ARG A 411 -4.04 -10.72 -6.56
N SER A 412 -3.11 -11.20 -5.72
CA SER A 412 -2.40 -10.30 -4.80
C SER A 412 -1.36 -9.47 -5.54
N TYR A 413 -1.23 -8.22 -5.13
CA TYR A 413 -0.13 -7.35 -5.51
C TYR A 413 0.68 -6.87 -4.28
N ALA A 414 0.39 -7.44 -3.11
CA ALA A 414 1.12 -7.15 -1.88
C ALA A 414 2.57 -7.63 -1.98
N LYS A 415 3.53 -6.75 -1.69
CA LYS A 415 4.92 -7.13 -1.52
C LYS A 415 5.12 -7.70 -0.12
N LEU A 416 6.04 -8.65 0.01
CA LEU A 416 6.26 -9.37 1.26
C LEU A 416 7.61 -8.93 1.85
N LEU A 417 7.58 -8.35 3.04
CA LEU A 417 8.75 -7.87 3.78
C LEU A 417 8.81 -8.53 5.16
N PHE A 418 9.90 -9.21 5.45
CA PHE A 418 10.08 -9.87 6.73
C PHE A 418 11.41 -9.49 7.38
N SER A 419 11.53 -9.68 8.70
CA SER A 419 12.84 -9.70 9.33
C SER A 419 13.09 -11.00 10.09
N ALA A 420 14.34 -11.44 10.11
CA ALA A 420 14.75 -12.65 10.78
C ALA A 420 16.18 -12.53 11.35
N ASN A 421 16.46 -13.27 12.41
CA ASN A 421 17.84 -13.47 12.87
C ASN A 421 18.54 -14.54 12.02
N LYS A 422 17.83 -15.61 11.71
CA LYS A 422 18.23 -16.67 10.77
C LYS A 422 17.08 -16.86 9.77
N ILE A 423 17.41 -16.91 8.49
CA ILE A 423 16.41 -17.06 7.41
C ILE A 423 15.88 -18.50 7.43
N PRO A 424 14.55 -18.69 7.36
CA PRO A 424 13.96 -20.02 7.27
C PRO A 424 14.39 -20.73 5.99
N LEU A 425 14.77 -21.99 6.10
CA LEU A 425 15.08 -22.84 4.95
C LEU A 425 13.79 -23.41 4.36
N ASN A 426 13.73 -23.49 3.04
CA ASN A 426 12.71 -24.27 2.35
C ASN A 426 13.22 -25.69 2.10
N LEU A 427 12.61 -26.67 2.75
CA LEU A 427 13.03 -28.07 2.69
C LEU A 427 12.21 -28.92 1.72
N ASP A 428 11.02 -28.46 1.34
CA ASP A 428 10.09 -29.26 0.54
C ASP A 428 10.23 -29.04 -0.96
N GLU A 429 10.92 -27.98 -1.38
CA GLU A 429 10.94 -27.61 -2.78
C GLU A 429 12.33 -27.64 -3.39
N LYS A 430 12.47 -28.47 -4.42
CA LYS A 430 13.66 -28.61 -5.25
C LYS A 430 13.83 -27.51 -6.27
N SER A 431 12.82 -26.61 -6.39
CA SER A 431 12.84 -25.58 -7.40
C SER A 431 13.56 -24.34 -6.92
N ASP A 432 14.27 -23.67 -7.82
CA ASP A 432 14.86 -22.34 -7.60
C ASP A 432 13.80 -21.26 -7.29
N ALA A 433 12.50 -21.63 -7.25
CA ALA A 433 11.40 -20.71 -7.19
C ALA A 433 11.40 -19.84 -5.91
N TYR A 434 11.80 -20.36 -4.78
CA TYR A 434 11.98 -19.61 -3.53
C TYR A 434 13.18 -18.66 -3.63
N TYR A 435 14.35 -19.22 -3.96
CA TYR A 435 15.62 -18.50 -3.94
C TYR A 435 15.69 -17.40 -4.99
N ARG A 436 15.16 -17.62 -6.19
CA ARG A 436 15.11 -16.58 -7.24
C ARG A 436 14.21 -15.39 -6.89
N ARG A 437 13.24 -15.59 -5.97
CA ARG A 437 12.34 -14.53 -5.49
C ARG A 437 12.87 -13.80 -4.27
N LEU A 438 13.82 -14.39 -3.56
CA LEU A 438 14.31 -13.87 -2.30
C LEU A 438 15.35 -12.77 -2.50
N LEU A 439 15.14 -11.64 -1.88
CA LEU A 439 16.12 -10.59 -1.65
C LEU A 439 16.50 -10.61 -0.16
N ILE A 440 17.79 -10.57 0.12
CA ILE A 440 18.29 -10.52 1.51
C ILE A 440 18.97 -9.17 1.72
N PHE A 441 18.43 -8.39 2.66
CA PHE A 441 19.10 -7.20 3.14
C PHE A 441 19.74 -7.50 4.50
N GLU A 442 21.06 -7.47 4.58
CA GLU A 442 21.79 -7.88 5.78
C GLU A 442 22.21 -6.70 6.64
N MET A 443 21.80 -6.72 7.91
CA MET A 443 22.14 -5.72 8.93
C MET A 443 23.06 -6.31 9.99
N ASN A 444 24.37 -6.22 9.78
CA ASN A 444 25.38 -6.82 10.67
C ASN A 444 25.92 -5.86 11.73
N LYS A 445 25.73 -4.55 11.55
CA LYS A 445 26.28 -3.52 12.43
C LYS A 445 25.28 -3.20 13.54
N LYS A 446 25.72 -3.31 14.79
CA LYS A 446 24.97 -2.79 15.94
C LYS A 446 25.36 -1.34 16.17
N PRO A 447 24.41 -0.45 16.44
CA PRO A 447 24.72 0.93 16.78
C PRO A 447 25.53 0.98 18.09
N GLN A 448 26.58 1.78 18.11
CA GLN A 448 27.40 1.98 19.33
C GLN A 448 26.58 2.59 20.46
N LYS A 449 25.63 3.47 20.14
CA LYS A 449 24.71 4.13 21.05
C LYS A 449 23.29 4.02 20.51
N LYS A 450 22.34 3.64 21.37
CA LYS A 450 20.92 3.64 21.02
C LYS A 450 20.44 5.06 20.81
N ASP A 451 19.83 5.34 19.67
CA ASP A 451 19.13 6.58 19.38
C ASP A 451 17.62 6.35 19.61
N TYR A 452 17.12 6.92 20.70
CA TYR A 452 15.69 6.80 21.05
C TYR A 452 14.78 7.70 20.20
N GLY A 453 15.34 8.74 19.57
CA GLY A 453 14.63 9.63 18.65
C GLY A 453 14.79 9.23 17.17
N LEU A 454 15.21 7.99 16.88
CA LEU A 454 15.46 7.54 15.50
C LEU A 454 14.20 7.59 14.65
N ASP A 455 13.07 7.14 15.17
CA ASP A 455 11.81 7.08 14.43
C ASP A 455 11.29 8.48 14.07
N GLU A 456 11.40 9.44 15.01
CA GLU A 456 11.02 10.84 14.76
C GLU A 456 11.91 11.48 13.70
N LYS A 457 13.21 11.18 13.70
CA LYS A 457 14.15 11.71 12.71
C LYS A 457 13.89 11.12 11.32
N LEU A 458 13.61 9.81 11.23
CA LEU A 458 13.23 9.16 9.97
C LEU A 458 11.89 9.70 9.46
N ALA A 459 10.93 9.91 10.34
CA ALA A 459 9.62 10.49 10.00
C ALA A 459 9.73 11.94 9.51
N ALA A 460 10.66 12.73 10.05
CA ALA A 460 10.88 14.11 9.60
C ALA A 460 11.36 14.20 8.14
N GLU A 461 12.08 13.19 7.65
CA GLU A 461 12.58 13.12 6.27
C GLU A 461 11.79 12.14 5.39
N VAL A 462 10.57 11.76 5.79
CA VAL A 462 9.76 10.76 5.08
C VAL A 462 9.48 11.15 3.63
N GLY A 463 9.20 12.43 3.34
CA GLY A 463 8.96 12.94 1.99
C GLY A 463 10.17 12.78 1.07
N CYS A 464 11.36 13.10 1.58
CA CYS A 464 12.62 12.89 0.85
C CYS A 464 12.91 11.39 0.64
N THR A 465 12.62 10.56 1.63
CA THR A 465 12.78 9.10 1.52
C THR A 465 11.85 8.52 0.46
N ILE A 466 10.60 8.99 0.39
CA ILE A 466 9.64 8.62 -0.66
C ILE A 466 10.20 8.99 -2.03
N LEU A 467 10.64 10.25 -2.20
CA LEU A 467 11.18 10.71 -3.47
C LEU A 467 12.41 9.91 -3.89
N ALA A 468 13.34 9.65 -2.97
CA ALA A 468 14.52 8.82 -3.23
C ALA A 468 14.16 7.39 -3.67
N ALA A 469 13.16 6.78 -3.01
CA ALA A 469 12.67 5.44 -3.36
C ALA A 469 11.96 5.43 -4.73
N VAL A 470 11.16 6.45 -5.03
CA VAL A 470 10.47 6.61 -6.32
C VAL A 470 11.46 6.84 -7.44
N ASN A 471 12.50 7.67 -7.23
CA ASN A 471 13.57 7.89 -8.21
C ASN A 471 14.34 6.58 -8.48
N ALA A 472 14.72 5.85 -7.43
CA ALA A 472 15.40 4.55 -7.58
C ALA A 472 14.53 3.51 -8.32
N LEU A 473 13.21 3.55 -8.12
CA LEU A 473 12.26 2.73 -8.87
C LEU A 473 12.15 3.18 -10.33
N GLY A 474 12.13 4.48 -10.60
CA GLY A 474 12.13 5.05 -11.95
C GLY A 474 13.37 4.65 -12.75
N GLU A 475 14.56 4.74 -12.13
CA GLU A 475 15.81 4.24 -12.70
C GLU A 475 15.73 2.75 -13.05
N MET A 476 15.12 1.95 -12.17
CA MET A 476 14.91 0.53 -12.43
C MET A 476 14.01 0.32 -13.66
N TYR A 477 12.85 0.97 -13.73
CA TYR A 477 11.90 0.81 -14.84
C TYR A 477 12.45 1.29 -16.18
N THR A 478 13.33 2.28 -16.19
CA THR A 478 13.97 2.83 -17.39
C THR A 478 15.28 2.15 -17.75
N SER A 479 15.80 1.26 -16.90
CA SER A 479 17.00 0.48 -17.19
C SER A 479 16.74 -0.54 -18.30
N GLU A 480 17.79 -0.96 -19.00
CA GLU A 480 17.74 -1.87 -20.17
C GLU A 480 16.87 -3.12 -19.95
N ASN A 481 16.91 -3.70 -18.75
CA ASN A 481 16.15 -4.91 -18.42
C ASN A 481 14.89 -4.64 -17.59
N GLY A 482 14.71 -3.45 -17.00
CA GLY A 482 13.59 -3.12 -16.15
C GLY A 482 13.46 -4.02 -14.91
N GLU A 483 14.56 -4.63 -14.45
CA GLU A 483 14.56 -5.64 -13.38
C GLU A 483 15.07 -5.09 -12.05
N LEU A 484 14.42 -5.49 -10.97
CA LEU A 484 14.89 -5.28 -9.61
C LEU A 484 16.04 -6.27 -9.32
N LYS A 485 17.27 -5.78 -9.45
CA LYS A 485 18.48 -6.60 -9.27
C LYS A 485 18.80 -6.76 -7.79
N ALA A 486 19.10 -8.00 -7.39
CA ALA A 486 19.70 -8.25 -6.09
C ALA A 486 21.08 -7.57 -6.02
N SER A 487 21.45 -7.08 -4.83
CA SER A 487 22.81 -6.63 -4.59
C SER A 487 23.79 -7.82 -4.58
N ARG A 488 25.07 -7.57 -4.80
CA ARG A 488 26.12 -8.62 -4.73
C ARG A 488 26.10 -9.34 -3.39
N ASN A 489 25.87 -8.60 -2.29
CA ASN A 489 25.77 -9.20 -0.97
C ASN A 489 24.52 -10.08 -0.84
N SER A 490 23.38 -9.62 -1.35
CA SER A 490 22.14 -10.40 -1.40
C SER A 490 22.32 -11.69 -2.20
N GLU A 491 22.91 -11.62 -3.39
CA GLU A 491 23.18 -12.80 -4.24
C GLU A 491 24.09 -13.80 -3.53
N ARG A 492 25.16 -13.32 -2.89
CA ARG A 492 26.07 -14.17 -2.09
C ARG A 492 25.29 -14.91 -1.00
N LEU A 493 24.49 -14.18 -0.22
CA LEU A 493 23.73 -14.74 0.90
C LEU A 493 22.66 -15.75 0.44
N VAL A 494 21.97 -15.45 -0.66
CA VAL A 494 21.00 -16.38 -1.26
C VAL A 494 21.69 -17.65 -1.74
N ASN A 495 22.87 -17.54 -2.36
CA ASN A 495 23.66 -18.70 -2.79
C ASN A 495 24.17 -19.54 -1.62
N GLU A 496 24.60 -18.88 -0.52
CA GLU A 496 25.00 -19.58 0.71
C GLU A 496 23.80 -20.33 1.32
N LEU A 497 22.64 -19.67 1.42
CA LEU A 497 21.41 -20.28 1.92
C LEU A 497 20.96 -21.46 1.05
N TYR A 498 21.06 -21.32 -0.27
CA TYR A 498 20.76 -22.40 -1.23
C TYR A 498 21.67 -23.61 -1.01
N LYS A 499 22.99 -23.38 -0.83
CA LYS A 499 23.94 -24.44 -0.50
C LYS A 499 23.68 -25.07 0.86
N GLU A 500 23.28 -24.28 1.86
CA GLU A 500 22.91 -24.79 3.20
C GLU A 500 21.67 -25.68 3.13
N ALA A 501 20.68 -25.27 2.32
CA ALA A 501 19.46 -26.06 2.15
C ALA A 501 19.68 -27.35 1.34
N ASP A 502 20.62 -27.37 0.41
CA ASP A 502 20.96 -28.56 -0.39
C ASP A 502 22.03 -29.41 0.31
N GLY A 503 21.73 -29.83 1.55
CA GLY A 503 22.60 -30.78 2.28
C GLY A 503 22.88 -32.06 1.49
N GLY A 504 21.99 -32.45 0.58
CA GLY A 504 22.21 -33.58 -0.33
C GLY A 504 23.31 -33.29 -1.37
N LYS A 505 23.35 -32.06 -1.92
CA LYS A 505 24.39 -31.67 -2.89
C LYS A 505 25.78 -31.62 -2.23
N ALA A 506 25.83 -31.00 -1.06
CA ALA A 506 27.08 -30.93 -0.31
C ALA A 506 27.62 -32.35 0.05
N PHE A 507 26.73 -33.22 0.54
CA PHE A 507 27.10 -34.62 0.80
C PHE A 507 27.62 -35.34 -0.46
N LEU A 508 26.97 -35.09 -1.62
CA LEU A 508 27.43 -35.64 -2.90
C LEU A 508 28.82 -35.14 -3.30
N GLU A 509 29.08 -33.86 -3.12
CA GLU A 509 30.36 -33.23 -3.50
C GLU A 509 31.47 -33.62 -2.52
N ASP A 510 31.18 -33.66 -1.22
CA ASP A 510 32.18 -33.90 -0.17
C ASP A 510 32.47 -35.39 0.04
N CYS A 511 31.42 -36.23 0.01
CA CYS A 511 31.51 -37.61 0.49
C CYS A 511 31.46 -38.67 -0.62
N LEU A 512 30.94 -38.37 -1.79
CA LEU A 512 30.77 -39.34 -2.87
C LEU A 512 31.74 -39.10 -4.03
N GLN A 513 32.17 -40.20 -4.64
CA GLN A 513 32.92 -40.20 -5.90
C GLN A 513 32.26 -41.11 -6.92
N LYS A 514 32.34 -40.72 -8.21
CA LYS A 514 31.89 -41.57 -9.31
C LYS A 514 32.95 -42.66 -9.54
N THR A 515 32.54 -43.92 -9.37
CA THR A 515 33.42 -45.08 -9.55
C THR A 515 32.75 -46.06 -10.51
N PRO A 516 33.33 -46.33 -11.69
CA PRO A 516 32.78 -47.34 -12.60
C PRO A 516 32.71 -48.69 -11.88
N GLY A 517 31.51 -49.28 -11.78
CA GLY A 517 31.25 -50.52 -11.07
C GLY A 517 31.03 -50.39 -9.57
N GLY A 518 31.24 -49.23 -9.02
CA GLY A 518 30.93 -48.92 -7.60
C GLY A 518 29.44 -49.07 -7.29
N ARG A 519 29.11 -49.45 -6.09
CA ARG A 519 27.73 -49.56 -5.61
C ARG A 519 27.63 -49.33 -4.10
N ILE A 520 26.64 -48.60 -3.66
CA ILE A 520 26.32 -48.39 -2.26
C ILE A 520 24.90 -48.86 -1.98
N LYS A 521 24.70 -49.59 -0.90
CA LYS A 521 23.39 -50.00 -0.44
C LYS A 521 22.60 -48.76 -0.01
N ARG A 522 21.32 -48.69 -0.44
CA ARG A 522 20.45 -47.54 -0.22
C ARG A 522 20.30 -47.15 1.26
N SER A 523 20.26 -48.15 2.18
CA SER A 523 20.18 -47.88 3.63
C SER A 523 21.45 -47.22 4.15
N ASP A 524 22.62 -47.75 3.73
CA ASP A 524 23.91 -47.32 4.23
C ASP A 524 24.25 -45.91 3.71
N LEU A 525 23.92 -45.63 2.44
CA LEU A 525 24.05 -44.30 1.85
C LEU A 525 23.24 -43.26 2.63
N PHE A 526 22.03 -43.62 3.10
CA PHE A 526 21.20 -42.68 3.85
C PHE A 526 21.69 -42.48 5.29
N GLU A 527 22.25 -43.48 5.91
CA GLU A 527 22.88 -43.40 7.24
C GLU A 527 24.12 -42.49 7.20
N GLU A 528 24.97 -42.65 6.19
CA GLU A 528 26.14 -41.80 5.97
C GLU A 528 25.72 -40.33 5.69
N TYR A 529 24.68 -40.14 4.87
CA TYR A 529 24.13 -38.82 4.66
C TYR A 529 23.60 -38.18 5.95
N ARG A 530 22.91 -38.96 6.80
CA ARG A 530 22.40 -38.49 8.09
C ARG A 530 23.54 -38.11 9.02
N ARG A 531 24.57 -38.95 9.13
CA ARG A 531 25.76 -38.68 9.93
C ARG A 531 26.47 -37.41 9.47
N TYR A 532 26.70 -37.25 8.16
CA TYR A 532 27.29 -36.06 7.57
C TYR A 532 26.49 -34.79 7.92
N CYS A 533 25.17 -34.85 7.83
CA CYS A 533 24.32 -33.71 8.16
C CYS A 533 24.38 -33.40 9.67
N GLU A 534 24.38 -34.38 10.55
CA GLU A 534 24.49 -34.19 11.99
C GLU A 534 25.84 -33.56 12.37
N GLU A 535 26.95 -34.06 11.84
CA GLU A 535 28.32 -33.55 12.07
C GLU A 535 28.51 -32.10 11.54
N ASN A 536 27.83 -31.73 10.46
CA ASN A 536 27.95 -30.43 9.83
C ASN A 536 26.77 -29.49 10.16
N GLU A 537 25.95 -29.82 11.17
CA GLU A 537 24.76 -29.04 11.59
C GLU A 537 23.81 -28.73 10.44
N ARG A 538 23.69 -29.65 9.46
CA ARG A 538 22.84 -29.48 8.29
C ARG A 538 21.47 -30.13 8.48
N VAL A 539 20.49 -29.66 7.74
CA VAL A 539 19.13 -30.21 7.77
C VAL A 539 19.08 -31.55 7.03
N ILE A 540 18.50 -32.56 7.71
CA ILE A 540 18.36 -33.91 7.18
C ILE A 540 17.08 -34.00 6.35
N TYR A 541 17.18 -34.29 5.06
CA TYR A 541 16.00 -34.57 4.23
C TYR A 541 15.32 -35.87 4.65
N LYS A 542 13.98 -35.90 4.47
CA LYS A 542 13.24 -37.17 4.57
C LYS A 542 13.82 -38.17 3.55
N LYS A 543 13.89 -39.42 3.93
CA LYS A 543 14.49 -40.51 3.15
C LYS A 543 14.05 -40.55 1.68
N ASN A 544 12.77 -40.34 1.45
CA ASN A 544 12.20 -40.33 0.09
C ASN A 544 12.68 -39.16 -0.77
N ILE A 545 12.83 -37.98 -0.16
CA ILE A 545 13.31 -36.75 -0.83
C ILE A 545 14.78 -36.91 -1.21
N PHE A 546 15.61 -37.40 -0.27
CA PHE A 546 17.02 -37.62 -0.52
C PHE A 546 17.27 -38.57 -1.70
N PHE A 547 16.57 -39.70 -1.77
CA PHE A 547 16.72 -40.66 -2.89
C PHE A 547 16.12 -40.14 -4.20
N SER A 548 15.05 -39.33 -4.15
CA SER A 548 14.54 -38.67 -5.33
C SER A 548 15.56 -37.70 -5.92
N ASN A 549 16.25 -36.93 -5.06
CA ASN A 549 17.31 -36.02 -5.49
C ASN A 549 18.47 -36.73 -6.18
N LEU A 550 18.86 -37.90 -5.67
CA LEU A 550 19.91 -38.71 -6.30
C LEU A 550 19.51 -39.18 -7.71
N ARG A 551 18.28 -39.66 -7.87
CA ARG A 551 17.76 -40.09 -9.19
C ARG A 551 17.69 -38.96 -10.20
N GLU A 552 17.26 -37.78 -9.77
CA GLU A 552 17.21 -36.58 -10.63
C GLU A 552 18.60 -36.10 -11.08
N LYS A 553 19.63 -36.37 -10.22
CA LYS A 553 21.03 -36.09 -10.57
C LYS A 553 21.67 -37.20 -11.44
N GLY A 554 20.86 -38.19 -11.88
CA GLY A 554 21.26 -39.22 -12.82
C GLY A 554 21.93 -40.44 -12.19
N PHE A 555 21.80 -40.65 -10.87
CA PHE A 555 22.26 -41.85 -10.23
C PHE A 555 21.23 -42.99 -10.35
N GLU A 556 21.63 -44.12 -10.88
CA GLU A 556 20.75 -45.24 -11.12
C GLU A 556 20.58 -46.13 -9.89
N GLU A 557 19.36 -46.62 -9.65
CA GLU A 557 19.05 -47.60 -8.61
C GLU A 557 18.88 -49.00 -9.25
N VAL A 558 19.52 -49.99 -8.66
CA VAL A 558 19.43 -51.39 -9.09
C VAL A 558 19.07 -52.30 -7.91
N LYS A 559 18.13 -53.23 -8.13
CA LYS A 559 17.74 -54.20 -7.13
C LYS A 559 18.55 -55.53 -7.32
N VAL A 560 19.38 -55.89 -6.34
CA VAL A 560 20.17 -57.13 -6.33
C VAL A 560 19.77 -57.97 -5.14
N LYS A 561 19.30 -59.18 -5.38
CA LYS A 561 18.87 -60.12 -4.32
C LYS A 561 17.92 -59.53 -3.28
N GLY A 562 16.97 -58.67 -3.74
CA GLY A 562 16.00 -58.06 -2.86
C GLY A 562 16.45 -56.73 -2.22
N ILE A 563 17.70 -56.35 -2.30
CA ILE A 563 18.28 -55.12 -1.73
C ILE A 563 18.48 -54.06 -2.83
N MET A 564 18.14 -52.80 -2.51
CA MET A 564 18.33 -51.65 -3.43
C MET A 564 19.72 -51.03 -3.27
N TYR A 565 20.40 -50.78 -4.37
CA TYR A 565 21.70 -50.13 -4.44
C TYR A 565 21.64 -48.93 -5.40
N PHE A 566 22.41 -47.90 -5.09
CA PHE A 566 22.83 -46.90 -6.08
C PHE A 566 24.14 -47.39 -6.73
N VAL A 567 24.21 -47.32 -8.04
CA VAL A 567 25.36 -47.83 -8.82
C VAL A 567 26.15 -46.67 -9.46
N GLY A 568 27.44 -46.94 -9.73
CA GLY A 568 28.35 -45.95 -10.30
C GLY A 568 28.90 -44.93 -9.31
N ILE A 569 28.70 -45.15 -8.00
CA ILE A 569 29.16 -44.28 -6.92
C ILE A 569 29.71 -45.10 -5.73
N GLU A 570 30.66 -44.50 -5.02
CA GLU A 570 31.22 -44.99 -3.75
C GLU A 570 31.48 -43.80 -2.81
N LEU A 571 31.58 -44.08 -1.50
CA LEU A 571 32.08 -43.10 -0.54
C LEU A 571 33.58 -42.87 -0.78
N LYS A 572 34.04 -41.63 -0.64
CA LYS A 572 35.45 -41.28 -0.69
C LYS A 572 36.18 -41.93 0.48
N SER A 573 37.42 -42.42 0.26
CA SER A 573 38.23 -43.12 1.25
C SER A 573 38.43 -42.35 2.56
N ASP A 574 38.47 -41.04 2.49
CA ASP A 574 38.67 -40.17 3.66
C ASP A 574 37.44 -40.10 4.57
N PHE A 575 36.29 -40.62 4.13
CA PHE A 575 35.04 -40.70 4.89
C PHE A 575 34.76 -42.09 5.50
N ILE A 576 35.53 -43.10 5.12
CA ILE A 576 35.41 -44.43 5.69
C ILE A 576 36.21 -44.44 7.00
N GLN A 577 35.58 -44.11 8.12
CA GLN A 577 36.14 -44.45 9.43
C GLN A 577 36.07 -45.97 9.55
N VAL A 578 37.23 -46.60 9.52
CA VAL A 578 37.37 -48.02 9.87
C VAL A 578 37.01 -48.14 11.35
N ASP A 579 35.89 -48.78 11.66
CA ASP A 579 35.57 -49.19 13.02
C ASP A 579 36.64 -50.20 13.43
N GLU A 580 37.64 -49.76 14.19
CA GLU A 580 38.70 -50.60 14.73
C GLU A 580 38.23 -51.71 15.73
N ASN A 581 36.90 -51.83 15.93
CA ASN A 581 36.30 -52.78 16.88
C ASN A 581 35.83 -54.11 16.26
N GLU A 582 36.01 -54.38 14.95
CA GLU A 582 35.67 -55.69 14.35
C GLU A 582 36.86 -56.59 14.07
N GLN A 583 38.07 -56.30 14.57
CA GLN A 583 39.21 -57.21 14.53
C GLN A 583 39.45 -57.88 15.87
N GLN A 584 38.51 -58.68 16.36
CA GLN A 584 38.75 -59.72 17.31
C GLN A 584 37.63 -60.77 17.25
N THR A 585 37.80 -61.78 16.40
CA THR A 585 37.57 -63.20 16.71
C THR A 585 37.69 -64.05 15.43
N LEU A 586 38.87 -64.51 15.17
CA LEU A 586 39.00 -65.76 14.42
C LEU A 586 39.31 -66.89 15.46
N PRO A 587 38.45 -67.88 15.57
CA PRO A 587 38.85 -69.08 16.34
C PRO A 587 39.76 -69.93 15.47
N PHE A 588 40.85 -70.27 16.09
CA PHE A 588 41.77 -71.32 15.64
C PHE A 588 41.05 -72.64 15.27
N SER A 589 41.30 -73.14 14.09
CA SER A 589 41.08 -74.55 13.76
C SER A 589 42.37 -75.30 13.95
N GLN A 590 42.37 -76.20 14.88
CA GLN A 590 43.34 -77.31 14.93
C GLN A 590 42.76 -78.52 14.21
N THR A 591 43.64 -79.10 13.40
CA THR A 591 43.80 -80.43 12.79
C THR A 591 42.97 -80.77 11.61
#